data_be71d8533ab53c04a56ab26bf854c9df
#
_entry.id   be71d8533ab53c04a56ab26bf854c9df
#
_cell.length_a   1.000
_cell.length_b   1.000
_cell.length_c   1.000
_cell.angle_alpha   90.00
_cell.angle_beta   90.00
_cell.angle_gamma   90.00
#
_symmetry.space_group_name_H-M   'P 1'
#
loop_
_entity.id
_entity.type
_entity.pdbx_description
1 polymer ?
#
loop_
_entity_poly.entity_id
_entity_poly.type
_entity_poly.pdbx_seq_one_letter_code
_entity_poly.pdbx_strand_id
1 'polypeptide(L)'
;MRARELLAGLGLPEGDLYGLPDSGKRFPDGARYRVEIPSVEGPRVLEAVLDEAEKRGVQLHRVSQGSGIMLLTDAEIGEMCAMARGAGLELSLFVGPRASWETGAASVSSAGKVLGAQHRGQDQLAYALEDVLRGVGLGLRGVLVADAGLLWVLRDLKAKGELPEDLIVKVSVQLAAANAAAVKEMEDLGAGTYNTPTDLSLAQLAAIRAVADLPLDVYVEAPDDFGGFVRHYEIPDLVRVASPVFVKFGLRNAPNIYPSGTHLEATAVTLGRERVRRAEIGLSMLDRYYPQAETTERGAVFPGIPAKE
;
A
#
# COMPACT_ATOMS: atom_id res chain seq x y z
N MET A 1 28.46 -16.17 14.33
CA MET A 1 28.06 -17.25 13.38
C MET A 1 28.38 -16.78 11.96
N ARG A 2 29.13 -17.57 11.20
CA ARG A 2 29.61 -17.20 9.83
C ARG A 2 28.53 -16.62 8.91
N ALA A 3 27.29 -17.15 8.96
CA ALA A 3 26.20 -16.63 8.13
C ALA A 3 25.83 -15.16 8.44
N ARG A 4 25.84 -14.76 9.71
CA ARG A 4 25.57 -13.38 10.13
C ARG A 4 26.68 -12.42 9.68
N GLU A 5 27.94 -12.84 9.79
CA GLU A 5 29.08 -12.08 9.29
C GLU A 5 29.01 -11.87 7.76
N LEU A 6 28.58 -12.91 7.04
CA LEU A 6 28.37 -12.81 5.59
C LEU A 6 27.25 -11.85 5.23
N LEU A 7 26.13 -11.87 5.97
CA LEU A 7 25.04 -10.89 5.77
C LEU A 7 25.54 -9.46 6.04
N ALA A 8 26.29 -9.24 7.12
CA ALA A 8 26.91 -7.94 7.42
C ALA A 8 27.85 -7.49 6.29
N GLY A 9 28.62 -8.41 5.71
CA GLY A 9 29.51 -8.14 4.57
C GLY A 9 28.76 -7.73 3.30
N LEU A 10 27.47 -8.03 3.18
CA LEU A 10 26.57 -7.57 2.11
C LEU A 10 25.83 -6.27 2.46
N GLY A 11 26.15 -5.64 3.61
CA GLY A 11 25.47 -4.43 4.07
C GLY A 11 24.09 -4.69 4.70
N LEU A 12 23.77 -5.94 5.01
CA LEU A 12 22.52 -6.34 5.64
C LEU A 12 22.69 -6.45 7.17
N PRO A 13 21.62 -6.26 7.97
CA PRO A 13 21.65 -6.56 9.39
C PRO A 13 22.00 -8.04 9.65
N GLU A 14 22.76 -8.29 10.68
CA GLU A 14 23.12 -9.65 11.11
C GLU A 14 21.93 -10.45 11.66
N GLY A 15 20.85 -9.78 12.01
CA GLY A 15 19.60 -10.36 12.54
C GLY A 15 18.56 -9.28 12.79
N ASP A 16 17.46 -9.66 13.42
CA ASP A 16 16.40 -8.71 13.80
C ASP A 16 16.93 -7.73 14.86
N LEU A 17 16.47 -6.47 14.76
CA LEU A 17 16.98 -5.38 15.59
C LEU A 17 16.12 -5.21 16.86
N TYR A 18 16.29 -6.09 17.82
CA TYR A 18 15.52 -6.12 19.08
C TYR A 18 15.74 -4.87 19.97
N GLY A 19 16.79 -4.10 19.73
CA GLY A 19 17.01 -2.81 20.39
C GLY A 19 16.08 -1.70 19.91
N LEU A 20 15.27 -1.97 18.87
CA LEU A 20 14.29 -1.06 18.27
C LEU A 20 14.82 0.36 18.04
N PRO A 21 15.88 0.54 17.24
CA PRO A 21 16.48 1.85 16.98
C PRO A 21 15.51 2.78 16.30
N ASP A 22 15.59 4.05 16.62
CA ASP A 22 14.80 5.09 15.95
C ASP A 22 15.22 5.20 14.48
N SER A 23 14.24 5.24 13.58
CA SER A 23 14.51 5.58 12.19
C SER A 23 14.86 7.05 12.05
N GLY A 24 16.00 7.33 11.40
CA GLY A 24 16.37 8.67 10.97
C GLY A 24 15.74 9.10 9.65
N LYS A 25 15.12 8.16 8.91
CA LYS A 25 14.54 8.39 7.58
C LYS A 25 13.17 9.06 7.66
N ARG A 26 12.85 9.86 6.64
CA ARG A 26 11.60 10.64 6.56
C ARG A 26 11.04 10.62 5.15
N PHE A 27 9.78 10.99 5.02
CA PHE A 27 9.24 11.45 3.74
C PHE A 27 9.98 12.71 3.28
N PRO A 28 9.94 13.08 1.99
CA PRO A 28 10.65 14.28 1.47
C PRO A 28 10.24 15.59 2.14
N ASP A 29 9.03 15.66 2.69
CA ASP A 29 8.49 16.79 3.45
C ASP A 29 8.86 16.80 4.95
N GLY A 30 9.69 15.84 5.39
CA GLY A 30 10.11 15.70 6.77
C GLY A 30 9.21 14.81 7.64
N ALA A 31 8.04 14.43 7.16
CA ALA A 31 7.08 13.63 7.90
C ALA A 31 7.61 12.21 8.24
N ARG A 32 7.22 11.70 9.41
CA ARG A 32 7.50 10.33 9.85
C ARG A 32 6.47 9.33 9.35
N TYR A 33 5.20 9.76 9.32
CA TYR A 33 4.11 8.88 8.94
C TYR A 33 3.09 9.58 8.04
N ARG A 34 2.35 8.76 7.33
CA ARG A 34 1.15 9.08 6.57
C ARG A 34 0.07 8.06 6.86
N VAL A 35 -1.20 8.41 6.63
CA VAL A 35 -2.35 7.55 6.92
C VAL A 35 -2.93 7.02 5.60
N GLU A 36 -3.17 5.70 5.55
CA GLU A 36 -3.80 5.05 4.41
C GLU A 36 -5.08 4.31 4.81
N ILE A 37 -6.14 4.51 4.01
CA ILE A 37 -7.36 3.69 4.05
C ILE A 37 -7.38 2.77 2.82
N PRO A 38 -7.26 1.45 3.01
CA PRO A 38 -7.37 0.47 1.93
C PRO A 38 -8.82 0.11 1.60
N SER A 39 -9.00 -0.63 0.51
CA SER A 39 -10.30 -1.18 0.09
C SER A 39 -11.35 -0.12 -0.20
N VAL A 40 -10.93 0.95 -0.86
CA VAL A 40 -11.79 2.02 -1.38
C VAL A 40 -12.16 1.65 -2.82
N GLU A 41 -13.27 0.91 -2.98
CA GLU A 41 -13.55 0.07 -4.15
C GLU A 41 -14.33 0.78 -5.28
N GLY A 42 -14.48 2.09 -5.22
CA GLY A 42 -15.14 2.88 -6.26
C GLY A 42 -15.45 4.30 -5.79
N PRO A 43 -16.03 5.15 -6.68
CA PRO A 43 -16.29 6.56 -6.40
C PRO A 43 -17.13 6.81 -5.15
N ARG A 44 -18.22 6.06 -4.98
CA ARG A 44 -19.12 6.20 -3.83
C ARG A 44 -18.44 5.84 -2.50
N VAL A 45 -17.55 4.85 -2.53
CA VAL A 45 -16.77 4.45 -1.33
C VAL A 45 -15.74 5.53 -1.02
N LEU A 46 -15.11 6.12 -2.03
CA LEU A 46 -14.17 7.23 -1.86
C LEU A 46 -14.86 8.45 -1.27
N GLU A 47 -16.01 8.86 -1.82
CA GLU A 47 -16.85 9.94 -1.29
C GLU A 47 -17.14 9.71 0.21
N ALA A 48 -17.64 8.52 0.56
CA ALA A 48 -18.00 8.18 1.93
C ALA A 48 -16.80 8.17 2.89
N VAL A 49 -15.62 7.78 2.42
CA VAL A 49 -14.37 7.81 3.19
C VAL A 49 -13.91 9.25 3.42
N LEU A 50 -13.99 10.11 2.41
CA LEU A 50 -13.65 11.54 2.53
C LEU A 50 -14.57 12.27 3.51
N ASP A 51 -15.88 12.07 3.37
CA ASP A 51 -16.91 12.66 4.26
C ASP A 51 -16.68 12.22 5.72
N GLU A 52 -16.43 10.93 5.95
CA GLU A 52 -16.22 10.41 7.31
C GLU A 52 -14.88 10.90 7.88
N ALA A 53 -13.85 11.07 7.04
CA ALA A 53 -12.56 11.60 7.46
C ALA A 53 -12.68 13.08 7.88
N GLU A 54 -13.40 13.89 7.11
CA GLU A 54 -13.68 15.29 7.46
C GLU A 54 -14.47 15.38 8.77
N LYS A 55 -15.56 14.62 8.89
CA LYS A 55 -16.41 14.58 10.09
C LYS A 55 -15.64 14.22 11.37
N ARG A 56 -14.63 13.33 11.25
CA ARG A 56 -13.82 12.86 12.40
C ARG A 56 -12.53 13.65 12.60
N GLY A 57 -12.21 14.59 11.72
CA GLY A 57 -10.94 15.30 11.75
C GLY A 57 -9.72 14.43 11.45
N VAL A 58 -9.92 13.27 10.81
CA VAL A 58 -8.83 12.37 10.42
C VAL A 58 -8.19 12.86 9.12
N GLN A 59 -6.90 13.14 9.16
CA GLN A 59 -6.17 13.47 7.95
C GLN A 59 -5.74 12.19 7.22
N LEU A 60 -6.19 12.04 5.99
CA LEU A 60 -5.78 10.96 5.10
C LEU A 60 -4.70 11.45 4.12
N HIS A 61 -3.85 10.54 3.65
CA HIS A 61 -2.79 10.82 2.69
C HIS A 61 -2.85 9.90 1.47
N ARG A 62 -3.40 8.69 1.66
CA ARG A 62 -3.57 7.70 0.60
C ARG A 62 -4.87 6.92 0.78
N VAL A 63 -5.47 6.58 -0.35
CA VAL A 63 -6.49 5.53 -0.44
C VAL A 63 -6.04 4.49 -1.46
N SER A 64 -6.38 3.23 -1.22
CA SER A 64 -6.08 2.16 -2.16
C SER A 64 -7.27 1.26 -2.42
N GLN A 65 -7.42 0.86 -3.70
CA GLN A 65 -8.45 -0.05 -4.19
C GLN A 65 -7.83 -1.42 -4.42
N GLY A 66 -8.55 -2.47 -4.13
CA GLY A 66 -8.04 -3.85 -4.19
C GLY A 66 -8.60 -4.71 -5.31
N SER A 67 -9.74 -4.37 -5.91
CA SER A 67 -10.39 -5.18 -6.94
C SER A 67 -9.69 -5.13 -8.30
N GLY A 68 -9.14 -3.99 -8.67
CA GLY A 68 -8.36 -3.82 -9.89
C GLY A 68 -8.93 -2.75 -10.82
N ILE A 69 -8.05 -2.11 -11.59
CA ILE A 69 -8.39 -1.13 -12.65
C ILE A 69 -9.34 -1.77 -13.65
N MET A 70 -9.11 -3.05 -14.00
CA MET A 70 -9.94 -3.82 -14.95
C MET A 70 -11.42 -3.91 -14.56
N LEU A 71 -11.80 -3.64 -13.31
CA LEU A 71 -13.18 -3.71 -12.81
C LEU A 71 -13.82 -2.33 -12.61
N LEU A 72 -13.18 -1.28 -13.09
CA LEU A 72 -13.69 0.09 -13.09
C LEU A 72 -13.89 0.58 -14.55
N THR A 73 -14.93 1.34 -14.79
CA THR A 73 -15.12 2.09 -16.04
C THR A 73 -14.19 3.29 -16.09
N ASP A 74 -13.95 3.85 -17.28
CA ASP A 74 -13.14 5.07 -17.44
C ASP A 74 -13.73 6.24 -16.63
N ALA A 75 -15.07 6.36 -16.62
CA ALA A 75 -15.76 7.38 -15.84
C ALA A 75 -15.51 7.25 -14.34
N GLU A 76 -15.55 6.02 -13.80
CA GLU A 76 -15.28 5.77 -12.37
C GLU A 76 -13.82 6.08 -12.02
N ILE A 77 -12.86 5.71 -12.88
CA ILE A 77 -11.44 6.04 -12.66
C ILE A 77 -11.22 7.55 -12.68
N GLY A 78 -11.78 8.25 -13.68
CA GLY A 78 -11.71 9.72 -13.80
C GLY A 78 -12.34 10.42 -12.59
N GLU A 79 -13.50 9.96 -12.12
CA GLU A 79 -14.18 10.49 -10.93
C GLU A 79 -13.35 10.29 -9.66
N MET A 80 -12.78 9.09 -9.45
CA MET A 80 -11.88 8.82 -8.32
C MET A 80 -10.63 9.68 -8.39
N CYS A 81 -10.02 9.84 -9.56
CA CYS A 81 -8.87 10.71 -9.76
C CYS A 81 -9.20 12.17 -9.44
N ALA A 82 -10.34 12.68 -9.90
CA ALA A 82 -10.78 14.04 -9.62
C ALA A 82 -11.01 14.30 -8.12
N MET A 83 -11.70 13.37 -7.43
CA MET A 83 -11.93 13.46 -5.98
C MET A 83 -10.64 13.36 -5.18
N ALA A 84 -9.77 12.40 -5.49
CA ALA A 84 -8.50 12.22 -4.78
C ALA A 84 -7.58 13.45 -4.98
N ARG A 85 -7.49 13.98 -6.20
CA ARG A 85 -6.77 15.23 -6.49
C ARG A 85 -7.34 16.41 -5.70
N GLY A 86 -8.67 16.56 -5.70
CA GLY A 86 -9.35 17.63 -4.95
C GLY A 86 -9.07 17.59 -3.46
N ALA A 87 -8.92 16.39 -2.92
CA ALA A 87 -8.59 16.15 -1.51
C ALA A 87 -7.08 16.13 -1.21
N GLY A 88 -6.20 16.22 -2.22
CA GLY A 88 -4.75 16.13 -2.06
C GLY A 88 -4.27 14.73 -1.62
N LEU A 89 -4.94 13.68 -2.09
CA LEU A 89 -4.67 12.29 -1.72
C LEU A 89 -3.95 11.54 -2.84
N GLU A 90 -3.01 10.68 -2.47
CA GLU A 90 -2.54 9.62 -3.32
C GLU A 90 -3.65 8.58 -3.54
N LEU A 91 -3.94 8.26 -4.79
CA LEU A 91 -4.86 7.20 -5.20
C LEU A 91 -4.06 6.04 -5.79
N SER A 92 -4.17 4.86 -5.19
CA SER A 92 -3.48 3.67 -5.66
C SER A 92 -4.50 2.59 -6.07
N LEU A 93 -4.58 2.28 -7.36
CA LEU A 93 -5.47 1.25 -7.89
C LEU A 93 -4.69 -0.03 -8.18
N PHE A 94 -5.28 -1.18 -7.84
CA PHE A 94 -4.64 -2.47 -8.08
C PHE A 94 -4.61 -2.80 -9.57
N VAL A 95 -3.49 -3.35 -10.04
CA VAL A 95 -3.32 -3.77 -11.44
C VAL A 95 -3.73 -5.23 -11.60
N GLY A 96 -4.62 -5.54 -12.55
CA GLY A 96 -5.01 -6.89 -12.95
C GLY A 96 -4.41 -7.26 -14.30
N PRO A 97 -4.73 -8.41 -14.86
CA PRO A 97 -5.49 -9.53 -14.27
C PRO A 97 -4.75 -10.29 -13.16
N ARG A 98 -5.43 -11.25 -12.51
CA ARG A 98 -4.86 -12.07 -11.43
C ARG A 98 -5.17 -13.53 -11.63
N ALA A 99 -4.21 -14.40 -11.33
CA ALA A 99 -4.39 -15.84 -11.43
C ALA A 99 -5.57 -16.39 -10.60
N SER A 100 -5.88 -15.73 -9.47
CA SER A 100 -7.01 -16.14 -8.59
C SER A 100 -8.39 -15.88 -9.18
N TRP A 101 -8.51 -15.03 -10.19
CA TRP A 101 -9.78 -14.69 -10.85
C TRP A 101 -9.86 -15.21 -12.29
N GLU A 102 -8.81 -15.86 -12.74
CA GLU A 102 -8.70 -16.49 -14.04
C GLU A 102 -8.89 -18.01 -13.94
N THR A 103 -9.08 -18.66 -15.07
CA THR A 103 -9.14 -20.13 -15.12
C THR A 103 -7.78 -20.75 -14.81
N GLY A 104 -7.62 -21.28 -13.62
CA GLY A 104 -6.36 -21.91 -13.24
C GLY A 104 -6.52 -22.79 -12.00
N ALA A 105 -6.37 -24.12 -12.16
CA ALA A 105 -6.52 -25.08 -11.05
C ALA A 105 -5.56 -24.81 -9.89
N ALA A 106 -4.35 -24.30 -10.18
CA ALA A 106 -3.35 -23.99 -9.16
C ALA A 106 -3.81 -22.89 -8.18
N SER A 107 -4.56 -21.89 -8.65
CA SER A 107 -5.01 -20.76 -7.81
C SER A 107 -6.10 -21.17 -6.80
N VAL A 108 -6.82 -22.25 -7.03
CA VAL A 108 -7.87 -22.78 -6.12
C VAL A 108 -7.33 -23.86 -5.18
N SER A 109 -6.07 -24.29 -5.34
CA SER A 109 -5.41 -25.20 -4.40
C SER A 109 -5.02 -24.49 -3.10
N SER A 110 -4.74 -25.26 -2.04
CA SER A 110 -4.29 -24.71 -0.76
C SER A 110 -2.98 -23.89 -0.87
N ALA A 111 -2.11 -24.24 -1.82
CA ALA A 111 -0.89 -23.50 -2.15
C ALA A 111 -1.13 -22.33 -3.12
N GLY A 112 -2.28 -22.26 -3.77
CA GLY A 112 -2.57 -21.29 -4.82
C GLY A 112 -2.70 -19.85 -4.35
N LYS A 113 -2.96 -19.61 -3.08
CA LYS A 113 -3.02 -18.26 -2.50
C LYS A 113 -1.72 -17.46 -2.71
N VAL A 114 -0.58 -18.12 -2.72
CA VAL A 114 0.73 -17.52 -2.98
C VAL A 114 0.86 -17.05 -4.43
N LEU A 115 0.19 -17.73 -5.36
CA LEU A 115 0.22 -17.44 -6.79
C LEU A 115 -0.93 -16.52 -7.23
N GLY A 116 -1.90 -16.28 -6.36
CA GLY A 116 -3.18 -15.70 -6.71
C GLY A 116 -3.12 -14.30 -7.33
N ALA A 117 -2.09 -13.52 -7.00
CA ALA A 117 -1.94 -12.16 -7.49
C ALA A 117 -0.91 -12.01 -8.63
N GLN A 118 -0.22 -13.09 -8.99
CA GLN A 118 0.79 -13.09 -10.06
C GLN A 118 0.16 -13.08 -11.45
N HIS A 119 0.84 -12.47 -12.42
CA HIS A 119 0.49 -12.56 -13.83
C HIS A 119 1.02 -13.87 -14.40
N ARG A 120 0.17 -14.57 -15.14
CA ARG A 120 0.51 -15.87 -15.70
C ARG A 120 0.66 -15.76 -17.22
N GLY A 121 1.91 -15.94 -17.68
CA GLY A 121 2.25 -15.81 -19.09
C GLY A 121 2.35 -14.35 -19.55
N GLN A 122 2.83 -14.18 -20.78
CA GLN A 122 3.13 -12.87 -21.33
C GLN A 122 1.87 -12.05 -21.64
N ASP A 123 0.76 -12.72 -21.97
CA ASP A 123 -0.49 -12.01 -22.29
C ASP A 123 -1.08 -11.32 -21.04
N GLN A 124 -1.08 -11.98 -19.88
CA GLN A 124 -1.53 -11.33 -18.64
C GLN A 124 -0.64 -10.16 -18.24
N LEU A 125 0.67 -10.26 -18.45
CA LEU A 125 1.58 -9.13 -18.21
C LEU A 125 1.28 -7.97 -19.17
N ALA A 126 0.97 -8.26 -20.43
CA ALA A 126 0.58 -7.24 -21.41
C ALA A 126 -0.75 -6.57 -21.01
N TYR A 127 -1.76 -7.33 -20.61
CA TYR A 127 -3.04 -6.78 -20.13
C TYR A 127 -2.88 -5.95 -18.85
N ALA A 128 -2.00 -6.37 -17.95
CA ALA A 128 -1.67 -5.57 -16.77
C ALA A 128 -1.03 -4.23 -17.13
N LEU A 129 -0.13 -4.23 -18.11
CA LEU A 129 0.46 -2.99 -18.62
C LEU A 129 -0.58 -2.09 -19.29
N GLU A 130 -1.52 -2.65 -20.08
CA GLU A 130 -2.63 -1.89 -20.67
C GLU A 130 -3.51 -1.24 -19.58
N ASP A 131 -3.79 -1.94 -18.48
CA ASP A 131 -4.50 -1.35 -17.33
C ASP A 131 -3.73 -0.15 -16.74
N VAL A 132 -2.41 -0.25 -16.61
CA VAL A 132 -1.58 0.87 -16.12
C VAL A 132 -1.65 2.05 -17.09
N LEU A 133 -1.45 1.81 -18.39
CA LEU A 133 -1.50 2.85 -19.42
C LEU A 133 -2.87 3.55 -19.47
N ARG A 134 -3.95 2.77 -19.39
CA ARG A 134 -5.31 3.27 -19.30
C ARG A 134 -5.52 4.17 -18.07
N GLY A 135 -5.12 3.69 -16.89
CA GLY A 135 -5.23 4.46 -15.65
C GLY A 135 -4.43 5.77 -15.69
N VAL A 136 -3.19 5.70 -16.18
CA VAL A 136 -2.31 6.86 -16.35
C VAL A 136 -2.92 7.88 -17.34
N GLY A 137 -3.49 7.40 -18.44
CA GLY A 137 -4.20 8.25 -19.42
C GLY A 137 -5.40 8.99 -18.84
N LEU A 138 -6.02 8.44 -17.79
CA LEU A 138 -7.15 9.03 -17.03
C LEU A 138 -6.68 9.83 -15.79
N GLY A 139 -5.40 10.17 -15.71
CA GLY A 139 -4.85 10.99 -14.65
C GLY A 139 -4.31 10.23 -13.43
N LEU A 140 -4.40 8.90 -13.36
CA LEU A 140 -3.89 8.11 -12.24
C LEU A 140 -2.37 8.26 -12.11
N ARG A 141 -1.88 8.39 -10.86
CA ARG A 141 -0.45 8.48 -10.52
C ARG A 141 -0.01 7.49 -9.43
N GLY A 142 -0.86 6.54 -9.09
CA GLY A 142 -0.55 5.47 -8.15
C GLY A 142 -1.11 4.12 -8.60
N VAL A 143 -0.26 3.10 -8.67
CA VAL A 143 -0.67 1.73 -8.99
C VAL A 143 -0.20 0.76 -7.91
N LEU A 144 -1.03 -0.26 -7.61
CA LEU A 144 -0.71 -1.32 -6.66
C LEU A 144 -0.43 -2.61 -7.44
N VAL A 145 0.79 -3.13 -7.32
CA VAL A 145 1.25 -4.31 -8.06
C VAL A 145 1.61 -5.46 -7.11
N ALA A 146 1.38 -6.68 -7.56
CA ALA A 146 1.73 -7.89 -6.83
C ALA A 146 2.55 -8.89 -7.68
N ASP A 147 3.16 -8.40 -8.74
CA ASP A 147 3.99 -9.17 -9.65
C ASP A 147 5.35 -8.48 -9.85
N ALA A 148 6.45 -9.20 -9.59
CA ALA A 148 7.80 -8.66 -9.70
C ALA A 148 8.19 -8.38 -11.16
N GLY A 149 7.65 -9.14 -12.11
CA GLY A 149 7.87 -8.92 -13.55
C GLY A 149 7.26 -7.60 -14.01
N LEU A 150 6.02 -7.32 -13.60
CA LEU A 150 5.39 -6.03 -13.87
C LEU A 150 6.15 -4.88 -13.20
N LEU A 151 6.59 -5.04 -11.95
CA LEU A 151 7.38 -4.03 -11.25
C LEU A 151 8.64 -3.66 -12.04
N TRP A 152 9.37 -4.65 -12.53
CA TRP A 152 10.54 -4.47 -13.38
C TRP A 152 10.20 -3.73 -14.69
N VAL A 153 9.11 -4.12 -15.37
CA VAL A 153 8.65 -3.46 -16.62
C VAL A 153 8.33 -1.98 -16.37
N LEU A 154 7.59 -1.69 -15.30
CA LEU A 154 7.20 -0.31 -14.97
C LEU A 154 8.42 0.57 -14.65
N ARG A 155 9.41 0.05 -13.91
CA ARG A 155 10.67 0.75 -13.68
C ARG A 155 11.36 1.13 -14.99
N ASP A 156 11.51 0.18 -15.89
CA ASP A 156 12.21 0.38 -17.16
C ASP A 156 11.45 1.34 -18.09
N LEU A 157 10.12 1.30 -18.10
CA LEU A 157 9.29 2.24 -18.87
C LEU A 157 9.34 3.66 -18.29
N LYS A 158 9.37 3.81 -16.96
CA LYS A 158 9.61 5.12 -16.33
C LYS A 158 10.99 5.68 -16.70
N ALA A 159 12.03 4.85 -16.63
CA ALA A 159 13.38 5.27 -17.01
C ALA A 159 13.51 5.69 -18.49
N LYS A 160 12.65 5.17 -19.38
CA LYS A 160 12.56 5.56 -20.80
C LYS A 160 11.65 6.75 -21.06
N GLY A 161 10.94 7.27 -20.05
CA GLY A 161 9.98 8.36 -20.21
C GLY A 161 8.64 7.95 -20.83
N GLU A 162 8.36 6.64 -20.92
CA GLU A 162 7.08 6.10 -21.43
C GLU A 162 5.98 6.15 -20.37
N LEU A 163 6.33 6.30 -19.11
CA LEU A 163 5.42 6.48 -17.99
C LEU A 163 5.80 7.74 -17.19
N PRO A 164 4.85 8.41 -16.55
CA PRO A 164 5.11 9.61 -15.76
C PRO A 164 6.13 9.36 -14.63
N GLU A 165 7.03 10.31 -14.42
CA GLU A 165 8.04 10.23 -13.36
C GLU A 165 7.40 10.20 -11.95
N ASP A 166 6.29 10.90 -11.77
CA ASP A 166 5.51 10.97 -10.53
C ASP A 166 4.59 9.77 -10.29
N LEU A 167 4.58 8.77 -11.20
CA LEU A 167 3.86 7.52 -10.99
C LEU A 167 4.48 6.73 -9.84
N ILE A 168 3.72 6.52 -8.78
CA ILE A 168 4.11 5.67 -7.64
C ILE A 168 3.69 4.24 -7.91
N VAL A 169 4.65 3.33 -7.89
CA VAL A 169 4.41 1.89 -7.95
C VAL A 169 4.45 1.33 -6.52
N LYS A 170 3.29 1.09 -5.95
CA LYS A 170 3.11 0.49 -4.64
C LYS A 170 3.16 -1.02 -4.78
N VAL A 171 3.98 -1.69 -3.96
CA VAL A 171 4.05 -3.15 -3.96
C VAL A 171 3.11 -3.74 -2.92
N SER A 172 2.31 -4.71 -3.33
CA SER A 172 1.30 -5.38 -2.50
C SER A 172 1.93 -6.30 -1.45
N VAL A 173 1.25 -6.42 -0.31
CA VAL A 173 1.53 -7.45 0.72
C VAL A 173 1.55 -8.88 0.15
N GLN A 174 0.87 -9.12 -0.96
CA GLN A 174 0.81 -10.42 -1.63
C GLN A 174 2.14 -10.85 -2.28
N LEU A 175 3.10 -9.95 -2.48
CA LEU A 175 4.47 -10.34 -2.85
C LEU A 175 5.27 -10.95 -1.71
N ALA A 176 4.83 -10.77 -0.47
CA ALA A 176 5.29 -11.45 0.74
C ALA A 176 6.80 -11.35 1.04
N ALA A 177 7.52 -10.34 0.51
CA ALA A 177 8.92 -10.09 0.89
C ALA A 177 8.99 -9.69 2.37
N ALA A 178 9.63 -10.52 3.20
CA ALA A 178 9.51 -10.46 4.66
C ALA A 178 10.85 -10.25 5.38
N ASN A 179 11.91 -9.91 4.66
CA ASN A 179 13.23 -9.67 5.23
C ASN A 179 13.96 -8.53 4.52
N ALA A 180 15.04 -8.06 5.13
CA ALA A 180 15.79 -6.89 4.66
C ALA A 180 16.28 -7.02 3.21
N ALA A 181 16.80 -8.18 2.81
CA ALA A 181 17.31 -8.41 1.45
C ALA A 181 16.16 -8.39 0.42
N ALA A 182 15.05 -9.08 0.70
CA ALA A 182 13.92 -9.15 -0.22
C ALA A 182 13.21 -7.79 -0.41
N VAL A 183 13.11 -6.97 0.65
CA VAL A 183 12.53 -5.61 0.52
C VAL A 183 13.50 -4.69 -0.22
N LYS A 184 14.81 -4.82 -0.01
CA LYS A 184 15.83 -4.09 -0.77
C LYS A 184 15.76 -4.43 -2.27
N GLU A 185 15.56 -5.70 -2.62
CA GLU A 185 15.34 -6.12 -4.00
C GLU A 185 14.10 -5.47 -4.62
N MET A 186 12.98 -5.35 -3.88
CA MET A 186 11.79 -4.64 -4.38
C MET A 186 12.07 -3.16 -4.64
N GLU A 187 12.84 -2.52 -3.77
CA GLU A 187 13.28 -1.14 -3.96
C GLU A 187 14.14 -0.99 -5.21
N ASP A 188 15.11 -1.87 -5.41
CA ASP A 188 16.00 -1.88 -6.59
C ASP A 188 15.22 -2.18 -7.90
N LEU A 189 14.11 -2.93 -7.81
CA LEU A 189 13.17 -3.14 -8.91
C LEU A 189 12.23 -1.96 -9.17
N GLY A 190 12.32 -0.86 -8.41
CA GLY A 190 11.58 0.36 -8.66
C GLY A 190 10.29 0.54 -7.84
N ALA A 191 10.14 -0.20 -6.74
CA ALA A 191 9.05 0.03 -5.80
C ALA A 191 9.12 1.46 -5.24
N GLY A 192 8.02 2.19 -5.34
CA GLY A 192 7.86 3.50 -4.70
C GLY A 192 7.47 3.40 -3.23
N THR A 193 6.67 2.38 -2.85
CA THR A 193 6.36 2.01 -1.46
C THR A 193 6.16 0.50 -1.37
N TYR A 194 6.40 -0.07 -0.19
CA TYR A 194 6.28 -1.51 0.04
C TYR A 194 5.31 -1.84 1.17
N ASN A 195 4.25 -2.59 0.85
CA ASN A 195 3.30 -3.09 1.83
C ASN A 195 3.82 -4.40 2.44
N THR A 196 4.33 -4.30 3.65
CA THR A 196 4.96 -5.43 4.36
C THR A 196 3.94 -6.52 4.73
N PRO A 197 4.36 -7.78 4.88
CA PRO A 197 3.56 -8.78 5.58
C PRO A 197 3.06 -8.23 6.92
N THR A 198 1.82 -8.55 7.25
CA THR A 198 1.08 -7.90 8.35
C THR A 198 1.56 -8.31 9.74
N ASP A 199 2.20 -9.48 9.85
CA ASP A 199 2.63 -10.16 11.08
C ASP A 199 4.09 -9.91 11.46
N LEU A 200 4.81 -9.03 10.74
CA LEU A 200 6.18 -8.70 11.10
C LEU A 200 6.24 -7.96 12.44
N SER A 201 7.15 -8.41 13.30
CA SER A 201 7.45 -7.75 14.57
C SER A 201 8.15 -6.40 14.34
N LEU A 202 8.14 -5.54 15.35
CA LEU A 202 8.88 -4.27 15.32
C LEU A 202 10.39 -4.49 15.07
N ALA A 203 10.99 -5.55 15.64
CA ALA A 203 12.40 -5.86 15.44
C ALA A 203 12.71 -6.27 13.98
N GLN A 204 11.81 -6.99 13.32
CA GLN A 204 11.91 -7.35 11.91
C GLN A 204 11.73 -6.11 11.02
N LEU A 205 10.75 -5.26 11.32
CA LEU A 205 10.55 -3.99 10.61
C LEU A 205 11.76 -3.06 10.77
N ALA A 206 12.38 -3.01 11.95
CA ALA A 206 13.62 -2.26 12.19
C ALA A 206 14.77 -2.75 11.32
N ALA A 207 14.93 -4.09 11.19
CA ALA A 207 15.95 -4.68 10.33
C ALA A 207 15.72 -4.36 8.84
N ILE A 208 14.48 -4.40 8.38
CA ILE A 208 14.11 -3.97 7.02
C ILE A 208 14.42 -2.48 6.83
N ARG A 209 14.00 -1.62 7.76
CA ARG A 209 14.22 -0.18 7.70
C ARG A 209 15.70 0.20 7.68
N ALA A 210 16.57 -0.59 8.30
CA ALA A 210 18.00 -0.32 8.30
C ALA A 210 18.61 -0.26 6.88
N VAL A 211 18.06 -0.98 5.92
CA VAL A 211 18.59 -1.07 4.54
C VAL A 211 17.67 -0.45 3.48
N ALA A 212 16.35 -0.46 3.66
CA ALA A 212 15.40 0.09 2.71
C ALA A 212 15.16 1.59 2.94
N ASP A 213 15.13 2.40 1.90
CA ASP A 213 14.84 3.84 1.96
C ASP A 213 13.37 4.16 1.63
N LEU A 214 12.75 3.34 0.79
CA LEU A 214 11.33 3.50 0.40
C LEU A 214 10.39 3.50 1.62
N PRO A 215 9.26 4.22 1.57
CA PRO A 215 8.23 4.13 2.61
C PRO A 215 7.68 2.71 2.76
N LEU A 216 7.52 2.27 4.01
CA LEU A 216 6.85 1.00 4.33
C LEU A 216 5.37 1.26 4.56
N ASP A 217 4.52 0.38 4.02
CA ASP A 217 3.08 0.40 4.30
C ASP A 217 2.79 -0.72 5.31
N VAL A 218 2.33 -0.37 6.50
CA VAL A 218 2.14 -1.35 7.57
C VAL A 218 0.70 -1.36 8.06
N TYR A 219 0.05 -2.50 7.97
CA TYR A 219 -1.26 -2.70 8.58
C TYR A 219 -1.17 -2.66 10.10
N VAL A 220 -1.91 -1.78 10.74
CA VAL A 220 -2.12 -1.74 12.20
C VAL A 220 -3.44 -2.37 12.61
N GLU A 221 -4.35 -2.55 11.66
CA GLU A 221 -5.46 -3.49 11.71
C GLU A 221 -5.53 -4.23 10.37
N ALA A 222 -5.40 -5.56 10.40
CA ALA A 222 -5.33 -6.39 9.21
C ALA A 222 -6.65 -7.12 8.96
N PRO A 223 -7.12 -7.20 7.70
CA PRO A 223 -8.20 -8.09 7.31
C PRO A 223 -7.88 -9.56 7.65
N ASP A 224 -8.92 -10.37 7.88
CA ASP A 224 -8.74 -11.76 8.29
C ASP A 224 -7.97 -12.59 7.25
N ASP A 225 -8.11 -12.31 5.96
CA ASP A 225 -7.34 -12.94 4.87
C ASP A 225 -5.82 -12.66 4.94
N PHE A 226 -5.42 -11.63 5.70
CA PHE A 226 -4.03 -11.22 5.92
C PHE A 226 -3.60 -11.34 7.39
N GLY A 227 -4.21 -12.26 8.16
CA GLY A 227 -3.81 -12.56 9.53
C GLY A 227 -4.79 -12.10 10.61
N GLY A 228 -5.64 -11.12 10.35
CA GLY A 228 -6.77 -10.78 11.19
C GLY A 228 -6.44 -10.31 12.61
N PHE A 229 -5.57 -9.32 12.79
CA PHE A 229 -5.23 -8.79 14.12
C PHE A 229 -5.30 -7.27 14.18
N VAL A 230 -5.29 -6.74 15.42
CA VAL A 230 -5.30 -5.32 15.76
C VAL A 230 -4.08 -5.02 16.63
N ARG A 231 -3.23 -4.07 16.19
CA ARG A 231 -1.99 -3.67 16.89
C ARG A 231 -1.91 -2.15 17.11
N HIS A 232 -3.02 -1.51 17.45
CA HIS A 232 -3.10 -0.06 17.60
C HIS A 232 -2.13 0.49 18.67
N TYR A 233 -1.88 -0.26 19.74
CA TYR A 233 -0.92 0.14 20.78
C TYR A 233 0.55 0.14 20.30
N GLU A 234 0.85 -0.53 19.18
CA GLU A 234 2.18 -0.53 18.60
C GLU A 234 2.42 0.65 17.64
N ILE A 235 1.39 1.43 17.28
CA ILE A 235 1.51 2.55 16.33
C ILE A 235 2.62 3.53 16.73
N PRO A 236 2.79 3.96 17.99
CA PRO A 236 3.86 4.86 18.38
C PRO A 236 5.26 4.30 18.09
N ASP A 237 5.53 3.08 18.47
CA ASP A 237 6.81 2.42 18.20
C ASP A 237 6.99 2.11 16.72
N LEU A 238 5.94 1.71 16.03
CA LEU A 238 5.95 1.49 14.58
C LEU A 238 6.35 2.75 13.82
N VAL A 239 5.76 3.92 14.15
CA VAL A 239 6.11 5.20 13.55
C VAL A 239 7.55 5.59 13.88
N ARG A 240 8.00 5.36 15.11
CA ARG A 240 9.36 5.65 15.54
C ARG A 240 10.41 4.79 14.81
N VAL A 241 10.16 3.50 14.70
CA VAL A 241 11.13 2.49 14.21
C VAL A 241 11.12 2.36 12.69
N ALA A 242 9.93 2.44 12.06
CA ALA A 242 9.74 2.13 10.65
C ALA A 242 9.59 3.34 9.73
N SER A 243 9.69 4.60 10.25
CA SER A 243 9.56 5.77 9.37
C SER A 243 10.57 5.81 8.22
N PRO A 244 10.21 6.34 7.02
CA PRO A 244 8.87 6.82 6.67
C PRO A 244 7.89 5.66 6.51
N VAL A 245 6.69 5.81 7.09
CA VAL A 245 5.70 4.71 7.11
C VAL A 245 4.29 5.21 6.81
N PHE A 246 3.54 4.44 6.00
CA PHE A 246 2.11 4.55 5.92
C PHE A 246 1.47 3.66 6.99
N VAL A 247 0.78 4.28 7.94
CA VAL A 247 -0.04 3.58 8.93
C VAL A 247 -1.35 3.22 8.27
N LYS A 248 -1.58 1.92 8.07
CA LYS A 248 -2.66 1.41 7.22
C LYS A 248 -3.76 0.76 8.05
N PHE A 249 -4.97 1.28 7.92
CA PHE A 249 -6.14 0.84 8.65
C PHE A 249 -7.02 -0.05 7.78
N GLY A 250 -6.77 -1.36 7.82
CA GLY A 250 -7.72 -2.37 7.36
C GLY A 250 -8.88 -2.54 8.36
N LEU A 251 -9.60 -3.64 8.23
CA LEU A 251 -10.68 -3.94 9.15
C LEU A 251 -10.73 -5.45 9.39
N ARG A 252 -10.55 -5.85 10.64
CA ARG A 252 -10.71 -7.23 11.06
C ARG A 252 -12.20 -7.60 11.17
N ASN A 253 -12.50 -8.88 11.01
CA ASN A 253 -13.86 -9.43 11.12
C ASN A 253 -14.84 -8.72 10.18
N ALA A 254 -14.38 -8.47 8.95
CA ALA A 254 -15.19 -7.88 7.90
C ALA A 254 -15.46 -8.92 6.80
N PRO A 255 -16.64 -8.86 6.13
CA PRO A 255 -16.87 -9.70 4.97
C PRO A 255 -15.84 -9.44 3.89
N ASN A 256 -15.46 -10.49 3.14
CA ASN A 256 -14.64 -10.32 1.95
C ASN A 256 -15.45 -9.58 0.88
N ILE A 257 -14.88 -8.52 0.34
CA ILE A 257 -15.50 -7.69 -0.70
C ILE A 257 -14.76 -7.77 -2.04
N TYR A 258 -13.80 -8.68 -2.19
CA TYR A 258 -13.00 -8.83 -3.41
C TYR A 258 -13.45 -10.02 -4.28
N PRO A 259 -13.65 -9.83 -5.59
CA PRO A 259 -13.67 -8.53 -6.29
C PRO A 259 -14.97 -7.76 -6.03
N SER A 260 -14.86 -6.45 -5.81
CA SER A 260 -15.98 -5.56 -5.55
C SER A 260 -16.60 -5.03 -6.86
N GLY A 261 -17.82 -4.55 -6.75
CA GLY A 261 -18.56 -3.89 -7.80
C GLY A 261 -19.82 -3.27 -7.21
N THR A 262 -20.71 -2.76 -8.03
CA THR A 262 -21.94 -2.08 -7.58
C THR A 262 -22.84 -2.94 -6.68
N HIS A 263 -22.80 -4.27 -6.85
CA HIS A 263 -23.53 -5.23 -6.01
C HIS A 263 -23.06 -5.28 -4.55
N LEU A 264 -21.84 -4.83 -4.24
CA LEU A 264 -21.28 -4.77 -2.88
C LEU A 264 -21.09 -3.33 -2.37
N GLU A 265 -21.48 -2.31 -3.16
CA GLU A 265 -21.22 -0.89 -2.89
C GLU A 265 -21.67 -0.46 -1.49
N ALA A 266 -22.90 -0.79 -1.09
CA ALA A 266 -23.41 -0.41 0.24
C ALA A 266 -22.58 -1.01 1.38
N THR A 267 -22.12 -2.25 1.23
CA THR A 267 -21.22 -2.89 2.19
C THR A 267 -19.86 -2.21 2.20
N ALA A 268 -19.28 -1.95 1.04
CA ALA A 268 -17.98 -1.29 0.92
C ALA A 268 -17.98 0.13 1.51
N VAL A 269 -19.06 0.90 1.32
CA VAL A 269 -19.27 2.21 1.95
C VAL A 269 -19.28 2.09 3.48
N THR A 270 -20.03 1.16 4.03
CA THR A 270 -20.11 0.94 5.49
C THR A 270 -18.74 0.57 6.06
N LEU A 271 -18.02 -0.34 5.41
CA LEU A 271 -16.68 -0.74 5.82
C LEU A 271 -15.66 0.39 5.66
N GLY A 272 -15.77 1.21 4.62
CA GLY A 272 -14.92 2.38 4.41
C GLY A 272 -15.01 3.39 5.56
N ARG A 273 -16.24 3.73 5.97
CA ARG A 273 -16.47 4.62 7.13
C ARG A 273 -15.92 4.03 8.42
N GLU A 274 -16.09 2.74 8.67
CA GLU A 274 -15.55 2.11 9.87
C GLU A 274 -14.01 2.10 9.86
N ARG A 275 -13.35 1.94 8.71
CA ARG A 275 -11.87 2.07 8.62
C ARG A 275 -11.40 3.46 9.03
N VAL A 276 -12.10 4.51 8.63
CA VAL A 276 -11.79 5.88 9.06
C VAL A 276 -11.97 6.03 10.58
N ARG A 277 -13.05 5.47 11.14
CA ARG A 277 -13.24 5.45 12.59
C ARG A 277 -12.11 4.70 13.32
N ARG A 278 -11.61 3.59 12.76
CA ARG A 278 -10.43 2.87 13.29
C ARG A 278 -9.16 3.73 13.20
N ALA A 279 -9.03 4.52 12.15
CA ALA A 279 -7.92 5.46 12.04
C ALA A 279 -7.96 6.53 13.15
N GLU A 280 -9.11 7.12 13.44
CA GLU A 280 -9.28 8.04 14.57
C GLU A 280 -8.83 7.40 15.89
N ILE A 281 -9.29 6.17 16.19
CA ILE A 281 -8.90 5.43 17.39
C ILE A 281 -7.39 5.16 17.42
N GLY A 282 -6.82 4.66 16.33
CA GLY A 282 -5.39 4.35 16.24
C GLY A 282 -4.50 5.58 16.37
N LEU A 283 -4.87 6.69 15.72
CA LEU A 283 -4.14 7.95 15.83
C LEU A 283 -4.21 8.55 17.23
N SER A 284 -5.31 8.38 17.96
CA SER A 284 -5.37 8.81 19.37
C SER A 284 -4.35 8.08 20.26
N MET A 285 -3.92 6.86 19.90
CA MET A 285 -2.81 6.18 20.60
C MET A 285 -1.46 6.83 20.25
N LEU A 286 -1.27 7.21 18.98
CA LEU A 286 -0.07 7.92 18.55
C LEU A 286 0.06 9.27 19.29
N ASP A 287 -1.00 10.06 19.31
CA ASP A 287 -1.02 11.36 20.01
C ASP A 287 -0.73 11.24 21.50
N ARG A 288 -1.22 10.17 22.13
CA ARG A 288 -1.03 9.92 23.57
C ARG A 288 0.39 9.50 23.92
N TYR A 289 1.03 8.66 23.10
CA TYR A 289 2.29 8.00 23.46
C TYR A 289 3.49 8.47 22.65
N TYR A 290 3.26 9.19 21.54
CA TYR A 290 4.30 9.77 20.71
C TYR A 290 3.82 11.09 20.06
N PRO A 291 3.43 12.10 20.88
CA PRO A 291 2.83 13.36 20.39
C PRO A 291 3.73 14.20 19.48
N GLN A 292 5.03 13.95 19.49
CA GLN A 292 5.99 14.63 18.61
C GLN A 292 6.16 13.97 17.23
N ALA A 293 5.37 12.94 16.91
CA ALA A 293 5.39 12.33 15.58
C ALA A 293 4.85 13.32 14.54
N GLU A 294 5.66 13.63 13.57
CA GLU A 294 5.31 14.55 12.48
C GLU A 294 4.62 13.81 11.34
N THR A 295 3.51 14.34 10.85
CA THR A 295 2.83 13.88 9.64
C THR A 295 2.90 14.95 8.54
N THR A 296 2.66 14.54 7.29
CA THR A 296 2.54 15.45 6.15
C THR A 296 1.44 16.48 6.39
N GLU A 297 1.73 17.75 6.14
CA GLU A 297 0.75 18.82 6.30
C GLU A 297 -0.40 18.74 5.28
N ARG A 298 -1.56 19.26 5.66
CA ARG A 298 -2.71 19.35 4.74
C ARG A 298 -2.37 20.25 3.56
N GLY A 299 -2.71 19.77 2.35
CA GLY A 299 -2.45 20.51 1.11
C GLY A 299 -1.04 20.38 0.57
N ALA A 300 -0.17 19.59 1.21
CA ALA A 300 1.14 19.26 0.65
C ALA A 300 0.97 18.51 -0.68
N VAL A 301 1.82 18.82 -1.65
CA VAL A 301 1.87 18.14 -2.94
C VAL A 301 2.99 17.11 -2.90
N PHE A 302 2.66 15.87 -3.24
CA PHE A 302 3.62 14.77 -3.29
C PHE A 302 3.26 13.80 -4.43
N PRO A 303 4.21 12.95 -4.89
CA PRO A 303 3.96 11.99 -5.95
C PRO A 303 2.80 11.04 -5.62
N GLY A 304 2.09 10.55 -6.65
CA GLY A 304 0.95 9.64 -6.49
C GLY A 304 -0.41 10.33 -6.37
N ILE A 305 -0.44 11.67 -6.18
CA ILE A 305 -1.68 12.45 -6.30
C ILE A 305 -2.05 12.54 -7.79
N PRO A 306 -3.31 12.21 -8.18
CA PRO A 306 -3.71 12.19 -9.58
C PRO A 306 -3.49 13.54 -10.30
N ALA A 307 -3.01 13.49 -11.54
CA ALA A 307 -2.81 14.67 -12.38
C ALA A 307 -4.15 15.20 -12.93
N LYS A 308 -4.15 16.43 -13.44
CA LYS A 308 -5.22 16.89 -14.34
C LYS A 308 -5.11 16.17 -15.68
N GLU A 309 -6.23 15.77 -16.24
CA GLU A 309 -6.32 15.36 -17.64
C GLU A 309 -5.86 16.48 -18.57
#